data_fa43682ab7f9626397382ac91ad2c599
#
_entry.id   fa43682ab7f9626397382ac91ad2c599
#
_cell.length_a   1.000
_cell.length_b   1.000
_cell.length_c   1.000
_cell.angle_alpha   90.00
_cell.angle_beta   90.00
_cell.angle_gamma   90.00
#
_symmetry.space_group_name_H-M   'P 1'
#
loop_
_entity.id
_entity.type
_entity.pdbx_description
1 polymer ?
#
loop_
_entity_poly.entity_id
_entity_poly.type
_entity_poly.pdbx_seq_one_letter_code
_entity_poly.pdbx_strand_id
1 'polypeptide(L)'
;MLRRYVLCLSLGVFGLGGCNQHSASPSTPAKASIASGEIGSPLPQFSVKDLQGRQVSSEDLRGKVVLIDFWATWCEPCKREMPGYQQLFARYGPEGFAVIGFKFDTMKDTEDPALFAKRLGVSYPLAVATDIVRQKFGGIEGLPTTMVYDRQGILCEKIIGFEYTGAIEKVLKPLI
;
A
#
# COMPACT_ATOMS: atom_id res chain seq x y z
N MET A 1 -47.07 26.78 -53.48
CA MET A 1 -46.33 27.73 -54.32
C MET A 1 -44.86 27.34 -54.28
N LEU A 2 -44.45 26.69 -55.30
CA LEU A 2 -43.53 27.04 -56.41
C LEU A 2 -42.11 27.30 -55.91
N ARG A 3 -41.20 26.30 -56.12
CA ARG A 3 -40.25 26.15 -57.24
C ARG A 3 -39.00 27.07 -57.11
N ARG A 4 -37.81 26.48 -56.95
CA ARG A 4 -36.85 26.47 -58.09
C ARG A 4 -35.59 25.64 -57.77
N TYR A 5 -35.36 24.66 -58.67
CA TYR A 5 -34.08 23.97 -58.87
C TYR A 5 -33.03 24.92 -59.48
N VAL A 6 -31.79 24.85 -59.05
CA VAL A 6 -30.68 25.18 -59.92
C VAL A 6 -29.64 24.09 -59.80
N LEU A 7 -29.49 23.37 -60.90
CA LEU A 7 -28.41 22.41 -61.16
C LEU A 7 -27.21 23.23 -61.66
N CYS A 8 -26.04 23.00 -61.10
CA CYS A 8 -24.77 23.33 -61.79
C CYS A 8 -23.80 22.18 -61.65
N LEU A 9 -23.67 21.46 -62.80
CA LEU A 9 -22.56 20.59 -63.08
C LEU A 9 -21.32 21.46 -63.43
N SER A 10 -20.15 21.12 -62.88
CA SER A 10 -18.90 21.31 -63.59
C SER A 10 -17.86 20.27 -63.12
N LEU A 11 -17.31 19.64 -64.14
CA LEU A 11 -16.26 18.63 -64.13
C LEU A 11 -14.91 19.20 -63.64
N GLY A 12 -14.13 18.30 -63.03
CA GLY A 12 -12.67 18.21 -63.41
C GLY A 12 -11.71 18.38 -62.29
N VAL A 13 -10.97 17.38 -62.14
CA VAL A 13 -9.50 17.21 -62.17
C VAL A 13 -8.97 16.35 -61.02
N PHE A 14 -8.38 15.24 -61.45
CA PHE A 14 -7.54 14.32 -60.68
C PHE A 14 -6.36 15.06 -60.02
N GLY A 15 -6.17 14.78 -58.71
CA GLY A 15 -4.96 15.13 -57.96
C GLY A 15 -4.65 14.02 -56.96
N LEU A 16 -3.74 13.13 -57.35
CA LEU A 16 -3.12 12.16 -56.44
C LEU A 16 -2.23 12.91 -55.43
N GLY A 17 -2.66 12.97 -54.16
CA GLY A 17 -1.87 13.49 -53.07
C GLY A 17 -2.14 12.67 -51.83
N GLY A 18 -1.30 11.67 -51.55
CA GLY A 18 -1.35 10.88 -50.36
C GLY A 18 -1.04 11.72 -49.14
N CYS A 19 -2.07 12.04 -48.32
CA CYS A 19 -1.89 12.53 -46.96
C CYS A 19 -2.01 11.37 -46.01
N ASN A 20 -0.89 10.93 -45.50
CA ASN A 20 -0.75 10.02 -44.41
C ASN A 20 -1.37 10.69 -43.16
N GLN A 21 -2.62 10.34 -42.83
CA GLN A 21 -3.25 10.76 -41.61
C GLN A 21 -2.67 9.92 -40.46
N HIS A 22 -1.63 10.45 -39.83
CA HIS A 22 -1.24 10.03 -38.51
C HIS A 22 -2.40 10.36 -37.57
N SER A 23 -3.21 9.37 -37.26
CA SER A 23 -4.15 9.42 -36.14
C SER A 23 -3.34 9.52 -34.85
N ALA A 24 -3.11 10.74 -34.41
CA ALA A 24 -2.63 10.99 -33.06
C ALA A 24 -3.76 10.59 -32.10
N SER A 25 -3.65 9.39 -31.54
CA SER A 25 -4.44 9.02 -30.37
C SER A 25 -4.15 10.04 -29.25
N PRO A 26 -5.17 10.57 -28.57
CA PRO A 26 -4.93 11.43 -27.43
C PRO A 26 -4.21 10.61 -26.37
N SER A 27 -2.95 10.91 -26.13
CA SER A 27 -2.20 10.39 -25.01
C SER A 27 -2.85 10.92 -23.74
N THR A 28 -3.62 10.08 -23.08
CA THR A 28 -4.05 10.31 -21.69
C THR A 28 -2.79 10.63 -20.88
N PRO A 29 -2.72 11.74 -20.14
CA PRO A 29 -1.56 12.05 -19.33
C PRO A 29 -1.32 10.88 -18.38
N ALA A 30 -0.17 10.23 -18.50
CA ALA A 30 0.25 9.19 -17.57
C ALA A 30 0.27 9.83 -16.18
N LYS A 31 -0.66 9.40 -15.32
CA LYS A 31 -0.66 9.77 -13.90
C LYS A 31 0.71 9.38 -13.37
N ALA A 32 1.50 10.37 -12.95
CA ALA A 32 2.81 10.13 -12.39
C ALA A 32 2.67 9.06 -11.31
N SER A 33 3.30 7.90 -11.50
CA SER A 33 3.24 6.82 -10.53
C SER A 33 4.08 7.23 -9.32
N ILE A 34 3.44 7.43 -8.19
CA ILE A 34 4.14 7.65 -6.92
C ILE A 34 4.90 6.36 -6.61
N ALA A 35 6.18 6.49 -6.24
CA ALA A 35 7.01 5.34 -5.91
C ALA A 35 6.42 4.57 -4.72
N SER A 36 6.58 3.25 -4.71
CA SER A 36 6.11 2.41 -3.60
C SER A 36 6.78 2.82 -2.28
N GLY A 37 5.99 2.88 -1.21
CA GLY A 37 6.47 3.26 0.13
C GLY A 37 6.63 4.77 0.36
N GLU A 38 6.19 5.60 -0.58
CA GLU A 38 6.06 7.06 -0.44
C GLU A 38 4.64 7.44 -0.03
N ILE A 39 4.48 8.55 0.71
CA ILE A 39 3.15 9.07 1.08
C ILE A 39 2.31 9.27 -0.18
N GLY A 40 1.07 8.79 -0.15
CA GLY A 40 0.16 8.78 -1.30
C GLY A 40 0.28 7.54 -2.18
N SER A 41 1.27 6.64 -1.95
CA SER A 41 1.37 5.38 -2.70
C SER A 41 0.31 4.36 -2.24
N PRO A 42 -0.15 3.48 -3.15
CA PRO A 42 -1.10 2.44 -2.78
C PRO A 42 -0.44 1.33 -1.96
N LEU A 43 -1.25 0.67 -1.10
CA LEU A 43 -0.85 -0.55 -0.40
C LEU A 43 -0.44 -1.61 -1.44
N PRO A 44 0.79 -2.12 -1.37
CA PRO A 44 1.26 -3.11 -2.31
C PRO A 44 0.46 -4.41 -2.25
N GLN A 45 0.32 -5.07 -3.40
CA GLN A 45 -0.27 -6.41 -3.45
C GLN A 45 0.69 -7.43 -2.86
N PHE A 46 0.25 -8.15 -1.84
CA PHE A 46 0.98 -9.26 -1.24
C PHE A 46 0.04 -10.38 -0.81
N SER A 47 0.62 -11.57 -0.68
CA SER A 47 -0.04 -12.75 -0.12
C SER A 47 1.04 -13.58 0.55
N VAL A 48 0.98 -13.71 1.86
CA VAL A 48 2.00 -14.35 2.71
C VAL A 48 1.36 -15.28 3.72
N LYS A 49 2.14 -16.22 4.26
CA LYS A 49 1.74 -16.96 5.45
C LYS A 49 2.26 -16.25 6.69
N ASP A 50 1.41 -16.10 7.69
CA ASP A 50 1.83 -15.62 9.00
C ASP A 50 2.62 -16.71 9.77
N LEU A 51 3.16 -16.37 10.92
CA LEU A 51 3.95 -17.29 11.76
C LEU A 51 3.12 -18.48 12.28
N GLN A 52 1.80 -18.42 12.19
CA GLN A 52 0.88 -19.53 12.52
C GLN A 52 0.44 -20.34 11.29
N GLY A 53 0.98 -20.02 10.10
CA GLY A 53 0.66 -20.68 8.84
C GLY A 53 -0.65 -20.22 8.18
N ARG A 54 -1.34 -19.21 8.73
CA ARG A 54 -2.56 -18.63 8.15
C ARG A 54 -2.20 -17.75 6.96
N GLN A 55 -3.00 -17.82 5.90
CA GLN A 55 -2.83 -16.93 4.76
C GLN A 55 -3.29 -15.51 5.13
N VAL A 56 -2.48 -14.51 4.81
CA VAL A 56 -2.76 -13.09 4.97
C VAL A 56 -2.43 -12.37 3.67
N SER A 57 -3.36 -11.58 3.15
CA SER A 57 -3.19 -10.90 1.88
C SER A 57 -3.64 -9.44 1.94
N SER A 58 -3.17 -8.63 1.01
CA SER A 58 -3.67 -7.25 0.84
C SER A 58 -5.16 -7.20 0.48
N GLU A 59 -5.72 -8.25 -0.13
CA GLU A 59 -7.15 -8.37 -0.42
C GLU A 59 -7.99 -8.39 0.87
N ASP A 60 -7.53 -9.09 1.91
CA ASP A 60 -8.20 -9.18 3.21
C ASP A 60 -8.23 -7.85 3.97
N LEU A 61 -7.44 -6.89 3.50
CA LEU A 61 -7.27 -5.56 4.12
C LEU A 61 -8.09 -4.46 3.42
N ARG A 62 -8.75 -4.76 2.32
CA ARG A 62 -9.55 -3.77 1.58
C ARG A 62 -10.62 -3.15 2.47
N GLY A 63 -10.76 -1.83 2.39
CA GLY A 63 -11.73 -1.05 3.17
C GLY A 63 -11.39 -0.89 4.64
N LYS A 64 -10.22 -1.39 5.07
CA LYS A 64 -9.73 -1.21 6.44
C LYS A 64 -8.66 -0.11 6.50
N VAL A 65 -8.54 0.53 7.64
CA VAL A 65 -7.33 1.27 8.00
C VAL A 65 -6.27 0.26 8.39
N VAL A 66 -5.08 0.34 7.79
CA VAL A 66 -4.06 -0.69 7.95
C VAL A 66 -2.77 -0.10 8.51
N LEU A 67 -2.25 -0.70 9.57
CA LEU A 67 -0.91 -0.45 10.07
C LEU A 67 0.00 -1.62 9.66
N ILE A 68 1.05 -1.31 8.92
CA ILE A 68 2.14 -2.23 8.61
C ILE A 68 3.33 -1.86 9.48
N ASP A 69 3.86 -2.83 10.22
CA ASP A 69 5.02 -2.68 11.09
C ASP A 69 6.16 -3.59 10.63
N PHE A 70 7.32 -3.02 10.35
CA PHE A 70 8.55 -3.77 10.07
C PHE A 70 9.42 -3.83 11.32
N TRP A 71 9.69 -5.04 11.79
CA TRP A 71 10.31 -5.29 13.08
C TRP A 71 11.34 -6.44 13.07
N ALA A 72 12.07 -6.63 14.16
CA ALA A 72 12.95 -7.78 14.39
C ALA A 72 13.03 -8.12 15.89
N THR A 73 13.38 -9.37 16.20
CA THR A 73 13.50 -9.84 17.59
C THR A 73 14.60 -9.14 18.40
N TRP A 74 15.67 -8.69 17.74
CA TRP A 74 16.77 -7.95 18.31
C TRP A 74 16.54 -6.43 18.37
N CYS A 75 15.44 -5.92 17.82
CA CYS A 75 15.13 -4.49 17.76
C CYS A 75 14.45 -4.02 19.05
N GLU A 76 15.20 -3.39 19.95
CA GLU A 76 14.66 -2.90 21.24
C GLU A 76 13.54 -1.86 21.10
N PRO A 77 13.63 -0.87 20.19
CA PRO A 77 12.48 0.03 19.95
C PRO A 77 11.21 -0.70 19.51
N CYS A 78 11.33 -1.72 18.64
CA CYS A 78 10.20 -2.52 18.18
C CYS A 78 9.48 -3.23 19.34
N LYS A 79 10.24 -3.79 20.29
CA LYS A 79 9.69 -4.46 21.48
C LYS A 79 8.82 -3.52 22.33
N ARG A 80 9.15 -2.24 22.34
CA ARG A 80 8.41 -1.23 23.12
C ARG A 80 7.10 -0.81 22.46
N GLU A 81 7.04 -0.76 21.12
CA GLU A 81 5.85 -0.28 20.41
C GLU A 81 4.84 -1.39 20.10
N MET A 82 5.27 -2.63 19.85
CA MET A 82 4.41 -3.74 19.48
C MET A 82 3.23 -3.98 20.47
N PRO A 83 3.41 -3.93 21.79
CA PRO A 83 2.29 -4.02 22.75
C PRO A 83 1.28 -2.87 22.59
N GLY A 84 1.74 -1.68 22.20
CA GLY A 84 0.88 -0.55 21.90
C GLY A 84 0.03 -0.79 20.65
N TYR A 85 0.61 -1.34 19.58
CA TYR A 85 -0.12 -1.73 18.39
C TYR A 85 -1.14 -2.83 18.68
N GLN A 86 -0.82 -3.76 19.58
CA GLN A 86 -1.78 -4.75 20.05
C GLN A 86 -2.98 -4.11 20.77
N GLN A 87 -2.76 -3.07 21.58
CA GLN A 87 -3.86 -2.34 22.22
C GLN A 87 -4.75 -1.63 21.20
N LEU A 88 -4.15 -0.99 20.20
CA LEU A 88 -4.89 -0.34 19.11
C LEU A 88 -5.66 -1.37 18.27
N PHE A 89 -5.04 -2.50 17.95
CA PHE A 89 -5.68 -3.60 17.24
C PHE A 89 -6.89 -4.15 17.99
N ALA A 90 -6.76 -4.39 19.29
CA ALA A 90 -7.87 -4.86 20.11
C ALA A 90 -9.02 -3.83 20.21
N ARG A 91 -8.68 -2.54 20.28
CA ARG A 91 -9.66 -1.46 20.41
C ARG A 91 -10.40 -1.18 19.12
N TYR A 92 -9.67 -1.00 18.02
CA TYR A 92 -10.20 -0.49 16.74
C TYR A 92 -10.41 -1.59 15.69
N GLY A 93 -10.01 -2.84 15.95
CA GLY A 93 -10.24 -3.96 15.05
C GLY A 93 -11.72 -4.14 14.67
N PRO A 94 -12.67 -4.08 15.61
CA PRO A 94 -14.11 -4.12 15.30
C PRO A 94 -14.59 -2.98 14.39
N GLU A 95 -13.90 -1.84 14.39
CA GLU A 95 -14.19 -0.66 13.58
C GLU A 95 -13.49 -0.68 12.21
N GLY A 96 -12.83 -1.81 11.85
CA GLY A 96 -12.16 -1.95 10.56
C GLY A 96 -10.70 -1.49 10.55
N PHE A 97 -10.01 -1.59 11.67
CA PHE A 97 -8.56 -1.42 11.75
C PHE A 97 -7.85 -2.77 11.72
N ALA A 98 -6.76 -2.85 11.00
CA ALA A 98 -5.92 -4.04 10.92
C ALA A 98 -4.44 -3.70 11.16
N VAL A 99 -3.72 -4.64 11.76
CA VAL A 99 -2.27 -4.56 11.95
C VAL A 99 -1.62 -5.79 11.34
N ILE A 100 -0.51 -5.62 10.64
CA ILE A 100 0.36 -6.70 10.19
C ILE A 100 1.80 -6.34 10.51
N GLY A 101 2.49 -7.22 11.21
CA GLY A 101 3.92 -7.09 11.46
C GLY A 101 4.72 -7.94 10.46
N PHE A 102 5.66 -7.31 9.76
CA PHE A 102 6.62 -7.97 8.90
C PHE A 102 7.98 -8.08 9.60
N LYS A 103 8.33 -9.29 10.02
CA LYS A 103 9.60 -9.58 10.69
C LYS A 103 10.75 -9.64 9.69
N PHE A 104 11.79 -8.87 9.93
CA PHE A 104 13.08 -9.08 9.27
C PHE A 104 13.72 -10.39 9.75
N ASP A 105 14.02 -11.27 8.80
CA ASP A 105 14.76 -12.50 9.07
C ASP A 105 16.25 -12.21 8.96
N THR A 106 17.00 -12.38 10.05
CA THR A 106 18.43 -12.09 10.09
C THR A 106 19.16 -13.11 10.95
N MET A 107 20.47 -13.24 10.73
CA MET A 107 21.34 -14.06 11.58
C MET A 107 21.48 -13.53 13.03
N LYS A 108 20.90 -12.36 13.34
CA LYS A 108 20.87 -11.79 14.69
C LYS A 108 19.66 -12.27 15.51
N ASP A 109 18.74 -13.03 14.88
CA ASP A 109 17.60 -13.57 15.62
C ASP A 109 18.10 -14.65 16.59
N THR A 110 17.85 -14.42 17.85
CA THR A 110 18.24 -15.31 18.97
C THR A 110 17.06 -16.04 19.57
N GLU A 111 15.85 -15.76 19.10
CA GLU A 111 14.60 -16.26 19.67
C GLU A 111 13.61 -16.60 18.57
N ASP A 112 12.82 -17.65 18.78
CA ASP A 112 11.69 -17.98 17.91
C ASP A 112 10.69 -16.82 17.84
N PRO A 113 10.32 -16.33 16.66
CA PRO A 113 9.46 -15.15 16.52
C PRO A 113 8.05 -15.33 17.09
N ALA A 114 7.50 -16.55 17.07
CA ALA A 114 6.18 -16.81 17.62
C ALA A 114 6.20 -16.82 19.16
N LEU A 115 7.26 -17.34 19.77
CA LEU A 115 7.47 -17.25 21.21
C LEU A 115 7.70 -15.80 21.66
N PHE A 116 8.47 -15.06 20.89
CA PHE A 116 8.69 -13.63 21.10
C PHE A 116 7.37 -12.85 21.10
N ALA A 117 6.53 -13.01 20.07
CA ALA A 117 5.24 -12.36 19.96
C ALA A 117 4.31 -12.73 21.13
N LYS A 118 4.28 -14.00 21.50
CA LYS A 118 3.49 -14.49 22.66
C LYS A 118 3.92 -13.82 23.95
N ARG A 119 5.24 -13.67 24.17
CA ARG A 119 5.79 -13.00 25.36
C ARG A 119 5.40 -11.53 25.44
N LEU A 120 5.29 -10.84 24.28
CA LEU A 120 4.82 -9.46 24.19
C LEU A 120 3.29 -9.33 24.20
N GLY A 121 2.54 -10.44 24.24
CA GLY A 121 1.09 -10.44 24.18
C GLY A 121 0.52 -10.04 22.82
N VAL A 122 1.29 -10.16 21.75
CA VAL A 122 0.89 -9.81 20.38
C VAL A 122 0.10 -10.94 19.75
N SER A 123 -1.07 -10.61 19.19
CA SER A 123 -1.99 -11.55 18.53
C SER A 123 -2.37 -11.15 17.09
N TYR A 124 -2.04 -9.94 16.64
CA TYR A 124 -2.21 -9.58 15.24
C TYR A 124 -1.26 -10.39 14.34
N PRO A 125 -1.58 -10.55 13.03
CA PRO A 125 -0.77 -11.35 12.12
C PRO A 125 0.68 -10.85 12.03
N LEU A 126 1.61 -11.79 12.14
CA LEU A 126 3.05 -11.56 11.96
C LEU A 126 3.57 -12.48 10.85
N ALA A 127 4.27 -11.94 9.87
CA ALA A 127 4.83 -12.67 8.74
C ALA A 127 6.31 -12.34 8.53
N VAL A 128 7.02 -13.15 7.73
CA VAL A 128 8.41 -12.86 7.39
C VAL A 128 8.47 -11.79 6.29
N ALA A 129 9.29 -10.76 6.50
CA ALA A 129 9.62 -9.73 5.52
C ALA A 129 10.65 -10.27 4.52
N THR A 130 10.21 -11.06 3.53
CA THR A 130 11.10 -11.47 2.44
C THR A 130 11.62 -10.27 1.66
N ASP A 131 12.70 -10.43 0.89
CA ASP A 131 13.22 -9.36 0.04
C ASP A 131 12.16 -8.80 -0.92
N ILE A 132 11.31 -9.68 -1.46
CA ILE A 132 10.20 -9.30 -2.33
C ILE A 132 9.21 -8.41 -1.58
N VAL A 133 8.85 -8.76 -0.35
CA VAL A 133 7.95 -7.94 0.48
C VAL A 133 8.60 -6.58 0.75
N ARG A 134 9.85 -6.54 1.20
CA ARG A 134 10.56 -5.28 1.48
C ARG A 134 10.62 -4.36 0.27
N GLN A 135 10.94 -4.89 -0.93
CA GLN A 135 10.97 -4.13 -2.17
C GLN A 135 9.59 -3.56 -2.56
N LYS A 136 8.52 -4.35 -2.36
CA LYS A 136 7.16 -3.89 -2.62
C LYS A 136 6.76 -2.69 -1.76
N PHE A 137 7.28 -2.57 -0.56
CA PHE A 137 7.06 -1.44 0.34
C PHE A 137 8.08 -0.30 0.16
N GLY A 138 8.82 -0.29 -0.97
CA GLY A 138 9.75 0.79 -1.34
C GLY A 138 11.14 0.65 -0.73
N GLY A 139 11.46 -0.53 -0.17
CA GLY A 139 12.65 -0.73 0.63
C GLY A 139 12.47 -0.23 2.07
N ILE A 140 13.11 -0.90 3.02
CA ILE A 140 13.02 -0.57 4.45
C ILE A 140 14.42 -0.24 4.94
N GLU A 141 14.64 1.02 5.25
CA GLU A 141 15.95 1.58 5.57
C GLU A 141 16.35 1.38 7.05
N GLY A 142 15.36 1.23 7.92
CA GLY A 142 15.59 1.11 9.37
C GLY A 142 14.46 0.39 10.09
N LEU A 143 14.69 0.01 11.35
CA LEU A 143 13.71 -0.62 12.23
C LEU A 143 13.56 0.15 13.54
N PRO A 144 12.32 0.26 14.04
CA PRO A 144 11.07 -0.09 13.36
C PRO A 144 10.77 0.84 12.18
N THR A 145 9.97 0.37 11.22
CA THR A 145 9.32 1.23 10.23
C THR A 145 7.83 0.94 10.26
N THR A 146 7.05 1.97 10.55
CA THR A 146 5.59 1.89 10.62
C THR A 146 4.97 2.66 9.46
N MET A 147 4.03 2.03 8.77
CA MET A 147 3.27 2.62 7.67
C MET A 147 1.77 2.51 7.95
N VAL A 148 1.05 3.63 7.81
CA VAL A 148 -0.40 3.69 8.02
C VAL A 148 -1.10 4.00 6.70
N TYR A 149 -2.00 3.11 6.31
CA TYR A 149 -2.82 3.22 5.11
C TYR A 149 -4.28 3.51 5.48
N ASP A 150 -4.94 4.37 4.71
CA ASP A 150 -6.36 4.64 4.86
C ASP A 150 -7.25 3.51 4.31
N ARG A 151 -8.58 3.68 4.38
CA ARG A 151 -9.56 2.70 3.86
C ARG A 151 -9.51 2.52 2.35
N GLN A 152 -8.95 3.49 1.61
CA GLN A 152 -8.71 3.41 0.18
C GLN A 152 -7.41 2.69 -0.14
N GLY A 153 -6.64 2.31 0.89
CA GLY A 153 -5.35 1.67 0.77
C GLY A 153 -4.25 2.65 0.35
N ILE A 154 -4.38 3.93 0.67
CA ILE A 154 -3.36 4.96 0.36
C ILE A 154 -2.51 5.21 1.60
N LEU A 155 -1.19 5.24 1.43
CA LEU A 155 -0.24 5.51 2.50
C LEU A 155 -0.37 6.96 3.00
N CYS A 156 -0.82 7.12 4.23
CA CYS A 156 -1.02 8.42 4.88
C CYS A 156 0.15 8.82 5.78
N GLU A 157 0.83 7.85 6.39
CA GLU A 157 1.93 8.12 7.32
C GLU A 157 3.02 7.04 7.20
N LYS A 158 4.28 7.45 7.26
CA LYS A 158 5.45 6.58 7.32
C LYS A 158 6.41 7.08 8.38
N ILE A 159 6.66 6.26 9.38
CA ILE A 159 7.52 6.59 10.53
C ILE A 159 8.70 5.62 10.52
N ILE A 160 9.91 6.15 10.58
CA ILE A 160 11.13 5.38 10.74
C ILE A 160 11.68 5.65 12.13
N GLY A 161 11.80 4.58 12.93
CA GLY A 161 12.15 4.67 14.34
C GLY A 161 10.94 4.58 15.26
N PHE A 162 11.22 4.56 16.57
CA PHE A 162 10.19 4.39 17.62
C PHE A 162 9.22 5.57 17.68
N GLU A 163 7.93 5.24 17.78
CA GLU A 163 6.91 6.23 18.08
C GLU A 163 5.98 5.75 19.22
N TYR A 164 5.48 6.70 20.00
CA TYR A 164 4.55 6.40 21.08
C TYR A 164 3.17 6.02 20.57
N THR A 165 2.54 5.03 21.20
CA THR A 165 1.19 4.55 20.85
C THR A 165 0.18 5.68 20.73
N GLY A 166 0.24 6.69 21.61
CA GLY A 166 -0.68 7.83 21.56
C GLY A 166 -0.48 8.74 20.34
N ALA A 167 0.73 8.81 19.76
CA ALA A 167 0.96 9.53 18.52
C ALA A 167 0.39 8.75 17.33
N ILE A 168 0.63 7.44 17.29
CA ILE A 168 0.02 6.54 16.29
C ILE A 168 -1.51 6.61 16.36
N GLU A 169 -2.10 6.59 17.55
CA GLU A 169 -3.55 6.70 17.73
C GLU A 169 -4.12 8.00 17.18
N LYS A 170 -3.39 9.12 17.29
CA LYS A 170 -3.80 10.40 16.68
C LYS A 170 -3.84 10.36 15.17
N VAL A 171 -2.92 9.61 14.54
CA VAL A 171 -2.93 9.38 13.08
C VAL A 171 -4.11 8.50 12.68
N LEU A 172 -4.41 7.46 13.47
CA LEU A 172 -5.45 6.48 13.15
C LEU A 172 -6.88 7.05 13.30
N LYS A 173 -7.15 7.81 14.37
CA LYS A 173 -8.51 8.28 14.70
C LYS A 173 -9.28 8.96 13.56
N PRO A 174 -8.70 9.86 12.78
CA PRO A 174 -9.41 10.50 11.67
C PRO A 174 -9.63 9.56 10.47
N LEU A 175 -8.98 8.39 10.42
CA LEU A 175 -9.07 7.43 9.32
C LEU A 175 -10.09 6.31 9.61
N ILE A 176 -10.36 6.00 10.88
CA ILE A 176 -11.29 4.97 11.34
C ILE A 176 -12.73 5.51 11.29
#